data_d9dee530a9c1fb8b29b29f9ad71017b5
#
_entry.id   d9dee530a9c1fb8b29b29f9ad71017b5
#
_cell.length_a   1.000
_cell.length_b   1.000
_cell.length_c   1.000
_cell.angle_alpha   90.00
_cell.angle_beta   90.00
_cell.angle_gamma   90.00
#
_symmetry.space_group_name_H-M   'P 1'
#
loop_
_entity.id
_entity.type
_entity.pdbx_description
1 polymer ?
#
loop_
_entity_poly.entity_id
_entity_poly.type
_entity_poly.pdbx_seq_one_letter_code
_entity_poly.pdbx_strand_id
1 'polypeptide(L)'
;EDVPIIPISARANANIDMLVRMIQEYILTPERDFTKDPLMLVARSFDVNKPGTKLEKLQGGVLGGTVKQGMFKVGDEIEILPGYMVEERNKKIWKPLKTKIMKIFTGSQPVDQISPGGSMAISTTLDPCVVKSDSLTGSLVGKPGTLPEVHYQIKLDTHLLERVVGTKEETEVKPLMKKEPLMLNTNSSVTVGVVIDPSKKNTLCMLKKPIVASPGEKITISRRIGDRFRLIGYGILK
;
A
#
# COMPACT_ATOMS: atom_id res chain seq x y z
N GLU A 1 16.50 18.92 17.23
CA GLU A 1 16.53 17.56 17.82
C GLU A 1 17.93 17.00 17.63
N ASP A 2 18.58 16.60 18.74
CA ASP A 2 19.89 15.94 18.69
C ASP A 2 19.72 14.50 18.19
N VAL A 3 19.96 14.31 16.90
CA VAL A 3 19.95 12.98 16.29
C VAL A 3 21.32 12.34 16.49
N PRO A 4 21.45 11.11 17.02
CA PRO A 4 22.73 10.45 17.22
C PRO A 4 23.42 10.20 15.87
N ILE A 5 24.70 10.56 15.77
CA ILE A 5 25.54 10.32 14.60
C ILE A 5 26.57 9.26 15.00
N ILE A 6 26.53 8.09 14.34
CA ILE A 6 27.38 6.94 14.69
C ILE A 6 28.30 6.62 13.51
N PRO A 7 29.61 6.79 13.64
CA PRO A 7 30.56 6.36 12.62
C PRO A 7 30.65 4.83 12.62
N ILE A 8 30.40 4.20 11.46
CA ILE A 8 30.45 2.75 11.30
C ILE A 8 31.30 2.33 10.11
N SER A 9 31.82 1.11 10.16
CA SER A 9 32.39 0.42 9.00
C SER A 9 31.76 -0.96 8.87
N ALA A 10 30.85 -1.11 7.90
CA ALA A 10 30.19 -2.39 7.62
C ALA A 10 31.22 -3.48 7.21
N ARG A 11 32.25 -3.08 6.42
CA ARG A 11 33.29 -4.01 5.96
C ARG A 11 34.19 -4.52 7.11
N ALA A 12 34.50 -3.66 8.07
CA ALA A 12 35.33 -3.99 9.22
C ALA A 12 34.51 -4.45 10.44
N ASN A 13 33.19 -4.49 10.32
CA ASN A 13 32.24 -4.75 11.41
C ASN A 13 32.46 -3.85 12.64
N ALA A 14 32.95 -2.61 12.41
CA ALA A 14 33.22 -1.66 13.48
C ALA A 14 31.96 -0.86 13.83
N ASN A 15 31.65 -0.74 15.13
CA ASN A 15 30.51 -0.04 15.72
C ASN A 15 29.13 -0.49 15.22
N ILE A 16 28.98 -1.70 14.69
CA ILE A 16 27.66 -2.23 14.27
C ILE A 16 26.79 -2.53 15.49
N ASP A 17 27.40 -2.99 16.58
CA ASP A 17 26.73 -3.19 17.88
C ASP A 17 26.16 -1.86 18.43
N MET A 18 26.93 -0.76 18.34
CA MET A 18 26.49 0.55 18.74
C MET A 18 25.34 1.06 17.85
N LEU A 19 25.40 0.83 16.54
CA LEU A 19 24.31 1.15 15.64
C LEU A 19 23.01 0.42 16.02
N VAL A 20 23.08 -0.90 16.26
CA VAL A 20 21.92 -1.71 16.66
C VAL A 20 21.36 -1.22 17.99
N ARG A 21 22.22 -0.89 18.95
CA ARG A 21 21.79 -0.34 20.25
C ARG A 21 21.04 0.99 20.07
N MET A 22 21.58 1.91 19.27
CA MET A 22 20.94 3.21 19.02
C MET A 22 19.61 3.06 18.27
N ILE A 23 19.50 2.12 17.32
CA ILE A 23 18.23 1.79 16.67
C ILE A 23 17.19 1.34 17.71
N GLN A 24 17.57 0.46 18.63
CA GLN A 24 16.66 -0.03 19.68
C GLN A 24 16.24 1.06 20.69
N GLU A 25 17.16 1.98 20.99
CA GLU A 25 16.93 3.06 21.95
C GLU A 25 16.10 4.21 21.38
N TYR A 26 16.39 4.63 20.12
CA TYR A 26 15.76 5.79 19.49
C TYR A 26 14.56 5.46 18.61
N ILE A 27 14.49 4.23 18.06
CA ILE A 27 13.39 3.78 17.21
C ILE A 27 12.54 2.76 18.00
N LEU A 28 11.67 3.29 18.84
CA LEU A 28 10.78 2.45 19.65
C LEU A 28 9.85 1.63 18.74
N THR A 29 9.68 0.35 19.08
CA THR A 29 8.68 -0.48 18.41
C THR A 29 7.29 0.07 18.71
N PRO A 30 6.50 0.46 17.71
CA PRO A 30 5.17 1.01 17.95
C PRO A 30 4.25 -0.04 18.61
N GLU A 31 3.42 0.41 19.54
CA GLU A 31 2.37 -0.43 20.12
C GLU A 31 1.42 -0.89 19.01
N ARG A 32 1.10 -2.16 19.00
CA ARG A 32 0.25 -2.79 18.00
C ARG A 32 -1.04 -3.27 18.63
N ASP A 33 -2.14 -2.81 18.08
CA ASP A 33 -3.46 -3.21 18.54
C ASP A 33 -3.89 -4.51 17.84
N PHE A 34 -3.83 -5.61 18.56
CA PHE A 34 -4.24 -6.93 18.09
C PHE A 34 -5.75 -7.16 18.20
N THR A 35 -6.48 -6.27 18.87
CA THR A 35 -7.93 -6.39 19.10
C THR A 35 -8.75 -5.78 17.99
N LYS A 36 -8.15 -4.89 17.19
CA LYS A 36 -8.80 -4.29 16.02
C LYS A 36 -9.07 -5.31 14.92
N ASP A 37 -10.06 -4.99 14.09
CA ASP A 37 -10.30 -5.79 12.87
C ASP A 37 -9.03 -5.89 12.03
N PRO A 38 -8.71 -7.09 11.51
CA PRO A 38 -7.48 -7.31 10.79
C PRO A 38 -7.44 -6.52 9.49
N LEU A 39 -6.30 -5.90 9.21
CA LEU A 39 -6.04 -5.12 8.01
C LEU A 39 -4.65 -5.46 7.46
N MET A 40 -4.61 -5.96 6.22
CA MET A 40 -3.36 -6.24 5.50
C MET A 40 -3.25 -5.33 4.28
N LEU A 41 -2.03 -4.85 4.03
CA LEU A 41 -1.65 -4.12 2.83
C LEU A 41 -1.03 -5.09 1.83
N VAL A 42 -1.61 -5.19 0.63
CA VAL A 42 -1.09 -6.05 -0.44
C VAL A 42 0.03 -5.32 -1.19
N ALA A 43 1.24 -5.85 -1.09
CA ALA A 43 2.40 -5.37 -1.83
C ALA A 43 2.62 -6.16 -3.13
N ARG A 44 2.27 -7.44 -3.15
CA ARG A 44 2.42 -8.35 -4.29
C ARG A 44 1.22 -9.28 -4.41
N SER A 45 0.90 -9.69 -5.64
CA SER A 45 -0.02 -10.78 -5.89
C SER A 45 0.50 -11.65 -7.04
N PHE A 46 0.46 -12.98 -6.89
CA PHE A 46 1.06 -13.88 -7.87
C PHE A 46 0.46 -15.27 -7.86
N ASP A 47 0.59 -15.92 -9.01
CA ASP A 47 0.29 -17.33 -9.24
C ASP A 47 1.54 -18.17 -8.96
N VAL A 48 1.41 -19.17 -8.10
CA VAL A 48 2.50 -20.10 -7.72
C VAL A 48 2.50 -21.39 -8.54
N ASN A 49 1.53 -21.56 -9.43
CA ASN A 49 1.40 -22.77 -10.23
C ASN A 49 2.43 -22.79 -11.37
N LYS A 50 3.06 -23.93 -11.57
CA LYS A 50 3.97 -24.13 -12.70
C LYS A 50 3.16 -24.30 -14.01
N PRO A 51 3.68 -23.85 -15.14
CA PRO A 51 3.06 -24.14 -16.43
C PRO A 51 2.81 -25.64 -16.61
N GLY A 52 1.61 -26.01 -17.08
CA GLY A 52 1.22 -27.42 -17.27
C GLY A 52 0.72 -28.11 -16.01
N THR A 53 0.54 -27.41 -14.88
CA THR A 53 -0.12 -27.96 -13.70
C THR A 53 -1.56 -28.37 -14.03
N LYS A 54 -1.94 -29.62 -13.71
CA LYS A 54 -3.31 -30.13 -13.90
C LYS A 54 -4.31 -29.35 -13.04
N LEU A 55 -5.54 -29.15 -13.53
CA LEU A 55 -6.59 -28.40 -12.85
C LEU A 55 -6.84 -28.84 -11.41
N GLU A 56 -6.83 -30.16 -11.17
CA GLU A 56 -7.03 -30.76 -9.85
C GLU A 56 -5.92 -30.44 -8.82
N LYS A 57 -4.74 -30.00 -9.30
CA LYS A 57 -3.57 -29.67 -8.49
C LYS A 57 -3.28 -28.17 -8.42
N LEU A 58 -4.15 -27.36 -9.03
CA LEU A 58 -3.98 -25.90 -8.98
C LEU A 58 -4.13 -25.40 -7.56
N GLN A 59 -3.16 -24.60 -7.16
CA GLN A 59 -3.23 -23.81 -5.93
C GLN A 59 -3.87 -22.47 -6.25
N GLY A 60 -4.67 -21.96 -5.34
CA GLY A 60 -5.27 -20.64 -5.48
C GLY A 60 -4.24 -19.52 -5.40
N GLY A 61 -4.67 -18.31 -5.74
CA GLY A 61 -3.82 -17.14 -5.79
C GLY A 61 -3.18 -16.78 -4.45
N VAL A 62 -1.98 -16.23 -4.50
CA VAL A 62 -1.20 -15.81 -3.33
C VAL A 62 -1.11 -14.29 -3.26
N LEU A 63 -1.32 -13.75 -2.06
CA LEU A 63 -1.14 -12.34 -1.73
C LEU A 63 0.04 -12.18 -0.76
N GLY A 64 1.00 -11.36 -1.13
CA GLY A 64 2.13 -10.99 -0.27
C GLY A 64 2.00 -9.56 0.23
N GLY A 65 2.38 -9.33 1.49
CA GLY A 65 2.27 -7.99 2.05
C GLY A 65 2.58 -7.93 3.53
N THR A 66 1.95 -7.01 4.24
CA THR A 66 2.14 -6.80 5.68
C THR A 66 0.82 -6.56 6.40
N VAL A 67 0.68 -7.09 7.61
CA VAL A 67 -0.45 -6.78 8.50
C VAL A 67 -0.20 -5.43 9.15
N LYS A 68 -1.15 -4.50 9.02
CA LYS A 68 -1.12 -3.17 9.64
C LYS A 68 -1.68 -3.19 11.06
N GLN A 69 -2.74 -3.96 11.29
CA GLN A 69 -3.42 -4.12 12.58
C GLN A 69 -4.19 -5.44 12.63
N GLY A 70 -4.62 -5.83 13.85
CA GLY A 70 -5.40 -7.03 14.09
C GLY A 70 -4.62 -8.32 13.83
N MET A 71 -5.33 -9.42 13.63
CA MET A 71 -4.76 -10.75 13.45
C MET A 71 -5.55 -11.54 12.41
N PHE A 72 -4.85 -12.22 11.50
CA PHE A 72 -5.44 -13.19 10.56
C PHE A 72 -5.11 -14.61 10.99
N LYS A 73 -6.03 -15.53 10.74
CA LYS A 73 -5.88 -16.97 10.99
C LYS A 73 -6.16 -17.77 9.73
N VAL A 74 -5.56 -18.93 9.63
CA VAL A 74 -5.93 -19.91 8.60
C VAL A 74 -7.41 -20.26 8.75
N GLY A 75 -8.12 -20.22 7.64
CA GLY A 75 -9.56 -20.46 7.60
C GLY A 75 -10.43 -19.20 7.64
N ASP A 76 -9.87 -18.02 7.92
CA ASP A 76 -10.63 -16.77 7.93
C ASP A 76 -11.18 -16.43 6.53
N GLU A 77 -12.43 -15.96 6.50
CA GLU A 77 -12.99 -15.31 5.32
C GLU A 77 -12.49 -13.87 5.26
N ILE A 78 -12.03 -13.47 4.08
CA ILE A 78 -11.47 -12.16 3.82
C ILE A 78 -12.10 -11.50 2.60
N GLU A 79 -12.14 -10.17 2.64
CA GLU A 79 -12.52 -9.30 1.55
C GLU A 79 -11.32 -8.50 1.07
N ILE A 80 -11.24 -8.27 -0.24
CA ILE A 80 -10.17 -7.55 -0.90
C ILE A 80 -10.77 -6.36 -1.64
N LEU A 81 -10.39 -5.14 -1.26
CA LEU A 81 -10.82 -3.90 -1.89
C LEU A 81 -9.62 -3.14 -2.50
N PRO A 82 -9.79 -2.42 -3.61
CA PRO A 82 -11.02 -2.24 -4.39
C PRO A 82 -11.39 -3.50 -5.19
N GLY A 83 -10.56 -4.55 -5.17
CA GLY A 83 -10.80 -5.81 -5.83
C GLY A 83 -10.24 -5.87 -7.24
N TYR A 84 -10.84 -6.68 -8.10
CA TYR A 84 -10.40 -6.98 -9.45
C TYR A 84 -11.05 -6.06 -10.48
N MET A 85 -10.25 -5.53 -11.41
CA MET A 85 -10.72 -4.68 -12.48
C MET A 85 -11.32 -5.52 -13.59
N VAL A 86 -12.57 -5.21 -13.95
CA VAL A 86 -13.27 -5.75 -15.11
C VAL A 86 -13.65 -4.61 -16.05
N GLU A 87 -13.64 -4.90 -17.35
CA GLU A 87 -14.10 -3.95 -18.35
C GLU A 87 -15.53 -4.32 -18.79
N GLU A 88 -16.48 -3.46 -18.44
CA GLU A 88 -17.89 -3.60 -18.83
C GLU A 88 -18.33 -2.40 -19.64
N ARG A 89 -18.81 -2.61 -20.87
CA ARG A 89 -19.28 -1.54 -21.76
C ARG A 89 -18.29 -0.37 -21.92
N ASN A 90 -17.01 -0.69 -22.13
CA ASN A 90 -15.90 0.27 -22.25
C ASN A 90 -15.65 1.11 -20.97
N LYS A 91 -16.13 0.64 -19.81
CA LYS A 91 -15.85 1.26 -18.51
C LYS A 91 -15.07 0.29 -17.64
N LYS A 92 -14.01 0.77 -17.00
CA LYS A 92 -13.26 0.01 -15.99
C LYS A 92 -14.00 0.09 -14.67
N ILE A 93 -14.41 -1.06 -14.17
CA ILE A 93 -15.13 -1.21 -12.90
C ILE A 93 -14.30 -2.13 -12.01
N TRP A 94 -14.18 -1.79 -10.72
CA TRP A 94 -13.54 -2.65 -9.73
C TRP A 94 -14.60 -3.39 -8.93
N LYS A 95 -14.47 -4.72 -8.89
CA LYS A 95 -15.38 -5.60 -8.14
C LYS A 95 -14.67 -6.13 -6.91
N PRO A 96 -15.22 -5.94 -5.70
CA PRO A 96 -14.72 -6.58 -4.49
C PRO A 96 -14.54 -8.08 -4.67
N LEU A 97 -13.50 -8.63 -4.05
CA LEU A 97 -13.27 -10.08 -4.03
C LEU A 97 -13.44 -10.59 -2.61
N LYS A 98 -14.11 -11.74 -2.48
CA LYS A 98 -14.21 -12.49 -1.23
C LYS A 98 -13.54 -13.84 -1.41
N THR A 99 -12.78 -14.27 -0.42
CA THR A 99 -12.04 -15.52 -0.46
C THR A 99 -11.73 -16.02 0.95
N LYS A 100 -11.11 -17.18 1.05
CA LYS A 100 -10.72 -17.81 2.31
C LYS A 100 -9.21 -17.97 2.37
N ILE A 101 -8.63 -17.76 3.54
CA ILE A 101 -7.22 -18.02 3.82
C ILE A 101 -7.00 -19.52 3.95
N MET A 102 -6.18 -20.08 3.06
CA MET A 102 -5.85 -21.51 3.07
C MET A 102 -4.57 -21.82 3.84
N LYS A 103 -3.56 -20.95 3.69
CA LYS A 103 -2.26 -21.04 4.38
C LYS A 103 -1.69 -19.66 4.59
N ILE A 104 -0.90 -19.51 5.65
CA ILE A 104 -0.15 -18.28 5.95
C ILE A 104 1.33 -18.65 6.03
N PHE A 105 2.19 -17.80 5.48
CA PHE A 105 3.64 -17.96 5.52
C PHE A 105 4.30 -16.67 6.03
N THR A 106 5.31 -16.81 6.86
CA THR A 106 6.26 -15.74 7.21
C THR A 106 7.66 -16.20 6.79
N GLY A 107 8.25 -15.51 5.80
CA GLY A 107 9.40 -16.05 5.09
C GLY A 107 9.05 -17.40 4.42
N SER A 108 9.77 -18.46 4.76
CA SER A 108 9.51 -19.83 4.30
C SER A 108 8.72 -20.71 5.30
N GLN A 109 8.37 -20.17 6.46
CA GLN A 109 7.72 -20.92 7.54
C GLN A 109 6.20 -20.80 7.46
N PRO A 110 5.45 -21.92 7.43
CA PRO A 110 4.01 -21.91 7.59
C PRO A 110 3.63 -21.57 9.04
N VAL A 111 2.58 -20.78 9.22
CA VAL A 111 2.04 -20.38 10.52
C VAL A 111 0.51 -20.45 10.49
N ASP A 112 -0.12 -20.71 11.65
CA ASP A 112 -1.58 -20.78 11.75
C ASP A 112 -2.23 -19.41 11.88
N GLN A 113 -1.50 -18.43 12.38
CA GLN A 113 -1.96 -17.07 12.55
C GLN A 113 -0.83 -16.06 12.36
N ILE A 114 -1.19 -14.81 12.02
CA ILE A 114 -0.25 -13.72 11.84
C ILE A 114 -0.81 -12.40 12.33
N SER A 115 0.06 -11.61 12.95
CA SER A 115 -0.20 -10.26 13.45
C SER A 115 0.82 -9.26 12.86
N PRO A 116 0.70 -7.95 13.11
CA PRO A 116 1.67 -6.98 12.62
C PRO A 116 3.10 -7.31 13.05
N GLY A 117 4.07 -7.29 12.14
CA GLY A 117 5.45 -7.55 12.51
C GLY A 117 6.38 -8.06 11.43
N GLY A 118 6.01 -8.00 10.18
CA GLY A 118 6.90 -8.42 9.11
C GLY A 118 6.19 -8.66 7.80
N SER A 119 6.92 -9.16 6.83
CA SER A 119 6.36 -9.57 5.55
C SER A 119 5.73 -10.96 5.67
N MET A 120 4.60 -11.12 5.03
CA MET A 120 3.83 -12.36 5.01
C MET A 120 3.28 -12.68 3.63
N ALA A 121 2.92 -13.92 3.42
CA ALA A 121 2.15 -14.35 2.27
C ALA A 121 0.95 -15.18 2.73
N ILE A 122 -0.21 -14.95 2.12
CA ILE A 122 -1.42 -15.76 2.30
C ILE A 122 -1.78 -16.44 0.99
N SER A 123 -1.97 -17.76 1.06
CA SER A 123 -2.57 -18.54 -0.02
C SER A 123 -4.09 -18.50 0.15
N THR A 124 -4.81 -18.31 -0.92
CA THR A 124 -6.27 -18.14 -0.94
C THR A 124 -6.95 -19.15 -1.84
N THR A 125 -8.28 -19.12 -1.92
CA THR A 125 -9.06 -19.87 -2.90
C THR A 125 -9.34 -19.11 -4.20
N LEU A 126 -8.72 -17.91 -4.38
CA LEU A 126 -8.89 -17.14 -5.60
C LEU A 126 -8.37 -17.87 -6.83
N ASP A 127 -9.05 -17.66 -7.95
CA ASP A 127 -8.55 -18.11 -9.24
C ASP A 127 -7.15 -17.51 -9.49
N PRO A 128 -6.14 -18.31 -9.85
CA PRO A 128 -4.80 -17.83 -10.15
C PRO A 128 -4.75 -16.69 -11.19
N CYS A 129 -5.69 -16.66 -12.15
CA CYS A 129 -5.76 -15.61 -13.16
C CYS A 129 -6.02 -14.22 -12.56
N VAL A 130 -6.73 -14.13 -11.43
CA VAL A 130 -7.07 -12.87 -10.78
C VAL A 130 -5.87 -12.21 -10.10
N VAL A 131 -4.88 -13.01 -9.69
CA VAL A 131 -3.70 -12.53 -8.94
C VAL A 131 -2.46 -12.34 -9.79
N LYS A 132 -2.49 -12.74 -11.07
CA LYS A 132 -1.35 -12.65 -11.99
C LYS A 132 -0.86 -11.21 -12.15
N SER A 133 0.45 -11.09 -12.36
CA SER A 133 1.12 -9.82 -12.71
C SER A 133 0.85 -8.70 -11.71
N ASP A 134 0.83 -9.03 -10.43
CA ASP A 134 0.59 -8.06 -9.34
C ASP A 134 -0.75 -7.29 -9.48
N SER A 135 -1.77 -7.89 -10.11
CA SER A 135 -3.06 -7.25 -10.38
C SER A 135 -3.77 -6.69 -9.14
N LEU A 136 -3.55 -7.30 -7.97
CA LEU A 136 -4.14 -6.89 -6.70
C LEU A 136 -3.21 -6.03 -5.83
N THR A 137 -2.04 -5.63 -6.35
CA THR A 137 -1.12 -4.75 -5.62
C THR A 137 -1.78 -3.42 -5.29
N GLY A 138 -1.58 -2.95 -4.06
CA GLY A 138 -2.20 -1.74 -3.54
C GLY A 138 -3.61 -1.94 -2.99
N SER A 139 -4.12 -3.18 -3.00
CA SER A 139 -5.39 -3.51 -2.35
C SER A 139 -5.24 -3.63 -0.83
N LEU A 140 -6.36 -3.46 -0.12
CA LEU A 140 -6.49 -3.77 1.29
C LEU A 140 -7.23 -5.09 1.46
N VAL A 141 -6.82 -5.87 2.44
CA VAL A 141 -7.46 -7.13 2.84
C VAL A 141 -7.89 -7.03 4.29
N GLY A 142 -9.12 -7.42 4.58
CA GLY A 142 -9.68 -7.44 5.92
C GLY A 142 -10.86 -8.39 6.04
N LYS A 143 -11.54 -8.37 7.18
CA LYS A 143 -12.82 -9.06 7.34
C LYS A 143 -13.87 -8.46 6.39
N PRO A 144 -14.79 -9.27 5.84
CA PRO A 144 -15.87 -8.75 5.03
C PRO A 144 -16.68 -7.66 5.75
N GLY A 145 -16.81 -6.50 5.08
CA GLY A 145 -17.57 -5.36 5.60
C GLY A 145 -16.87 -4.49 6.64
N THR A 146 -15.58 -4.73 6.97
CA THR A 146 -14.82 -3.90 7.93
C THR A 146 -13.81 -2.96 7.25
N LEU A 147 -13.61 -3.12 5.96
CA LEU A 147 -12.65 -2.30 5.21
C LEU A 147 -13.19 -0.89 4.96
N PRO A 148 -12.28 0.11 4.84
CA PRO A 148 -12.66 1.47 4.45
C PRO A 148 -13.33 1.54 3.07
N GLU A 149 -13.95 2.67 2.78
CA GLU A 149 -14.63 2.90 1.51
C GLU A 149 -13.68 2.95 0.32
N VAL A 150 -14.23 2.57 -0.85
CA VAL A 150 -13.55 2.67 -2.15
C VAL A 150 -13.81 4.03 -2.75
N HIS A 151 -12.77 4.81 -2.95
CA HIS A 151 -12.85 6.16 -3.51
C HIS A 151 -12.42 6.19 -4.97
N TYR A 152 -13.32 6.59 -5.87
CA TYR A 152 -13.03 6.92 -7.27
C TYR A 152 -12.66 8.39 -7.46
N GLN A 153 -13.04 9.20 -6.49
CA GLN A 153 -12.77 10.63 -6.40
C GLN A 153 -12.43 10.96 -4.95
N ILE A 154 -11.43 11.80 -4.74
CA ILE A 154 -10.98 12.18 -3.41
C ILE A 154 -10.94 13.68 -3.24
N LYS A 155 -11.19 14.11 -2.01
CA LYS A 155 -11.10 15.48 -1.56
C LYS A 155 -9.98 15.58 -0.52
N LEU A 156 -8.99 16.42 -0.79
CA LEU A 156 -7.78 16.53 0.02
C LEU A 156 -7.63 17.91 0.64
N ASP A 157 -7.26 17.93 1.91
CA ASP A 157 -6.61 19.10 2.50
C ASP A 157 -5.13 19.05 2.15
N THR A 158 -4.70 19.92 1.23
CA THR A 158 -3.39 19.81 0.56
C THR A 158 -2.36 20.70 1.21
N HIS A 159 -1.21 20.09 1.52
CA HIS A 159 -0.02 20.73 2.09
C HIS A 159 1.15 20.56 1.12
N LEU A 160 1.49 21.62 0.39
CA LEU A 160 2.62 21.63 -0.53
C LEU A 160 3.90 21.98 0.23
N LEU A 161 5.01 21.36 -0.17
CA LEU A 161 6.36 21.68 0.29
C LEU A 161 6.83 23.00 -0.36
N GLU A 162 7.79 23.64 0.24
CA GLU A 162 8.40 24.86 -0.32
C GLU A 162 9.21 24.55 -1.57
N ARG A 163 9.91 23.39 -1.56
CA ARG A 163 10.77 22.93 -2.66
C ARG A 163 10.48 21.48 -3.07
N VAL A 164 10.76 21.19 -4.34
CA VAL A 164 10.62 19.83 -4.90
C VAL A 164 11.71 18.92 -4.35
N VAL A 165 11.32 17.73 -3.89
CA VAL A 165 12.28 16.75 -3.34
C VAL A 165 13.01 16.02 -4.46
N GLY A 166 14.35 15.95 -4.38
CA GLY A 166 15.20 15.15 -5.26
C GLY A 166 15.51 15.80 -6.61
N THR A 167 15.41 17.10 -6.73
CA THR A 167 15.98 17.90 -7.84
C THR A 167 17.39 18.36 -7.48
N LYS A 168 18.25 18.52 -8.51
CA LYS A 168 19.62 19.06 -8.30
C LYS A 168 19.61 20.55 -7.96
N GLU A 169 18.64 21.28 -8.51
CA GLU A 169 18.41 22.69 -8.26
C GLU A 169 17.24 22.86 -7.29
N GLU A 170 17.29 23.90 -6.47
CA GLU A 170 16.19 24.25 -5.57
C GLU A 170 14.99 24.76 -6.38
N THR A 171 14.16 23.83 -6.83
CA THR A 171 12.97 24.16 -7.59
C THR A 171 11.79 24.38 -6.64
N GLU A 172 11.22 25.57 -6.66
CA GLU A 172 10.04 25.92 -5.88
C GLU A 172 8.80 25.10 -6.34
N VAL A 173 7.98 24.68 -5.39
CA VAL A 173 6.72 23.97 -5.68
C VAL A 173 5.63 24.96 -6.05
N LYS A 174 5.27 25.01 -7.34
CA LYS A 174 4.16 25.84 -7.85
C LYS A 174 2.81 25.29 -7.35
N PRO A 175 1.79 26.16 -7.16
CA PRO A 175 0.41 25.73 -6.87
C PRO A 175 -0.10 24.66 -7.83
N LEU A 176 -1.06 23.87 -7.39
CA LEU A 176 -1.73 22.87 -8.23
C LEU A 176 -2.60 23.56 -9.31
N MET A 177 -2.66 22.96 -10.48
CA MET A 177 -3.46 23.47 -11.60
C MET A 177 -4.61 22.53 -11.93
N LYS A 178 -5.72 23.09 -12.44
CA LYS A 178 -6.84 22.31 -12.95
C LYS A 178 -6.40 21.44 -14.13
N LYS A 179 -6.90 20.20 -14.17
CA LYS A 179 -6.55 19.15 -15.14
C LYS A 179 -5.11 18.63 -15.03
N GLU A 180 -4.37 19.02 -14.00
CA GLU A 180 -3.02 18.51 -13.76
C GLU A 180 -3.07 17.04 -13.32
N PRO A 181 -2.26 16.13 -13.95
CA PRO A 181 -2.10 14.76 -13.48
C PRO A 181 -1.07 14.70 -12.36
N LEU A 182 -1.48 14.14 -11.22
CA LEU A 182 -0.64 13.91 -10.04
C LEU A 182 -0.50 12.41 -9.79
N MET A 183 0.67 11.97 -9.35
CA MET A 183 0.81 10.64 -8.78
C MET A 183 0.51 10.72 -7.29
N LEU A 184 -0.44 9.91 -6.84
CA LEU A 184 -0.95 9.87 -5.48
C LEU A 184 -0.65 8.50 -4.88
N ASN A 185 -0.06 8.49 -3.68
CA ASN A 185 0.27 7.26 -2.97
C ASN A 185 -0.40 7.25 -1.59
N THR A 186 -1.10 6.18 -1.30
CA THR A 186 -1.65 5.90 0.03
C THR A 186 -1.42 4.43 0.38
N ASN A 187 -0.90 4.15 1.57
CA ASN A 187 -0.50 2.80 1.96
C ASN A 187 0.40 2.14 0.89
N SER A 188 0.00 0.98 0.35
CA SER A 188 0.68 0.28 -0.76
C SER A 188 0.11 0.65 -2.14
N SER A 189 -0.92 1.50 -2.20
CA SER A 189 -1.60 1.87 -3.46
C SER A 189 -0.95 3.08 -4.12
N VAL A 190 -0.77 2.99 -5.44
CA VAL A 190 -0.33 4.09 -6.30
C VAL A 190 -1.39 4.31 -7.38
N THR A 191 -1.82 5.55 -7.55
CA THR A 191 -2.78 5.93 -8.60
C THR A 191 -2.43 7.28 -9.21
N VAL A 192 -2.96 7.54 -10.39
CA VAL A 192 -2.91 8.87 -11.00
C VAL A 192 -4.25 9.56 -10.73
N GLY A 193 -4.19 10.70 -10.06
CA GLY A 193 -5.32 11.60 -9.86
C GLY A 193 -5.24 12.79 -10.81
N VAL A 194 -6.35 13.15 -11.44
CA VAL A 194 -6.45 14.39 -12.24
C VAL A 194 -7.16 15.44 -11.40
N VAL A 195 -6.52 16.58 -11.21
CA VAL A 195 -7.07 17.69 -10.43
C VAL A 195 -8.31 18.27 -11.12
N ILE A 196 -9.45 18.22 -10.46
CA ILE A 196 -10.71 18.85 -10.90
C ILE A 196 -10.80 20.27 -10.36
N ASP A 197 -10.54 20.43 -9.05
CA ASP A 197 -10.51 21.70 -8.35
C ASP A 197 -9.20 21.80 -7.54
N PRO A 198 -8.36 22.82 -7.81
CA PRO A 198 -7.08 23.00 -7.12
C PRO A 198 -7.18 23.77 -5.80
N SER A 199 -8.37 23.93 -5.22
CA SER A 199 -8.58 24.64 -3.94
C SER A 199 -7.74 24.00 -2.83
N LYS A 200 -6.84 24.76 -2.18
CA LYS A 200 -5.86 24.27 -1.20
C LYS A 200 -6.48 23.40 -0.09
N LYS A 201 -7.57 23.86 0.52
CA LYS A 201 -8.24 23.14 1.62
C LYS A 201 -9.19 22.01 1.14
N ASN A 202 -9.50 21.96 -0.14
CA ASN A 202 -10.47 21.03 -0.70
C ASN A 202 -10.09 20.65 -2.14
N THR A 203 -8.80 20.31 -2.34
CA THR A 203 -8.35 19.85 -3.66
C THR A 203 -9.13 18.60 -4.06
N LEU A 204 -9.83 18.67 -5.19
CA LEU A 204 -10.64 17.57 -5.71
C LEU A 204 -9.91 16.88 -6.84
N CYS A 205 -9.72 15.56 -6.71
CA CYS A 205 -9.05 14.74 -7.72
C CYS A 205 -9.92 13.56 -8.16
N MET A 206 -10.03 13.34 -9.47
CA MET A 206 -10.58 12.12 -10.06
C MET A 206 -9.48 11.10 -10.24
N LEU A 207 -9.69 9.86 -9.78
CA LEU A 207 -8.68 8.81 -9.80
C LEU A 207 -8.82 7.90 -11.02
N LYS A 208 -7.70 7.52 -11.64
CA LYS A 208 -7.68 6.51 -12.71
C LYS A 208 -7.90 5.08 -12.18
N LYS A 209 -7.29 4.77 -11.02
CA LYS A 209 -7.53 3.55 -10.25
C LYS A 209 -8.09 3.99 -8.90
N PRO A 210 -9.22 3.43 -8.44
CA PRO A 210 -9.75 3.76 -7.12
C PRO A 210 -8.79 3.34 -6.02
N ILE A 211 -8.87 4.02 -4.90
CA ILE A 211 -8.12 3.70 -3.69
C ILE A 211 -9.07 3.35 -2.56
N VAL A 212 -8.56 2.63 -1.58
CA VAL A 212 -9.26 2.33 -0.33
C VAL A 212 -8.52 3.06 0.79
N ALA A 213 -9.21 3.97 1.45
CA ALA A 213 -8.60 4.80 2.49
C ALA A 213 -9.67 5.32 3.46
N SER A 214 -9.27 5.55 4.71
CA SER A 214 -10.12 6.16 5.72
C SER A 214 -9.98 7.69 5.71
N PRO A 215 -11.02 8.44 6.09
CA PRO A 215 -10.88 9.86 6.37
C PRO A 215 -9.74 10.12 7.37
N GLY A 216 -8.97 11.18 7.13
CA GLY A 216 -7.78 11.51 7.91
C GLY A 216 -6.49 10.83 7.45
N GLU A 217 -6.53 9.86 6.54
CA GLU A 217 -5.32 9.24 6.00
C GLU A 217 -4.50 10.24 5.15
N LYS A 218 -3.18 10.16 5.31
CA LYS A 218 -2.22 10.98 4.55
C LYS A 218 -1.94 10.35 3.19
N ILE A 219 -2.11 11.12 2.12
CA ILE A 219 -1.85 10.75 0.73
C ILE A 219 -0.70 11.60 0.23
N THR A 220 0.39 10.99 -0.19
CA THR A 220 1.52 11.74 -0.77
C THR A 220 1.21 12.18 -2.20
N ILE A 221 1.66 13.39 -2.54
CA ILE A 221 1.39 14.04 -3.83
C ILE A 221 2.70 14.24 -4.55
N SER A 222 2.82 13.66 -5.75
CA SER A 222 3.97 13.83 -6.62
C SER A 222 3.55 14.40 -7.97
N ARG A 223 4.34 15.34 -8.47
CA ARG A 223 4.17 16.03 -9.77
C ARG A 223 5.20 15.51 -10.77
N ARG A 224 4.82 15.40 -12.02
CA ARG A 224 5.78 15.07 -13.08
C ARG A 224 6.66 16.28 -13.38
N ILE A 225 7.97 16.12 -13.21
CA ILE A 225 8.98 17.13 -13.54
C ILE A 225 9.98 16.46 -14.48
N GLY A 226 10.02 16.91 -15.72
CA GLY A 226 10.70 16.18 -16.79
C GLY A 226 10.08 14.79 -16.95
N ASP A 227 10.94 13.75 -16.89
CA ASP A 227 10.51 12.37 -17.07
C ASP A 227 10.18 11.63 -15.76
N ARG A 228 10.25 12.29 -14.61
CA ARG A 228 10.08 11.65 -13.31
C ARG A 228 9.01 12.32 -12.47
N PHE A 229 8.30 11.52 -11.68
CA PHE A 229 7.45 12.04 -10.61
C PHE A 229 8.32 12.41 -9.40
N ARG A 230 8.12 13.61 -8.89
CA ARG A 230 8.83 14.16 -7.73
C ARG A 230 7.83 14.55 -6.65
N LEU A 231 8.17 14.24 -5.40
CA LEU A 231 7.34 14.61 -4.26
C LEU A 231 7.26 16.14 -4.14
N ILE A 232 6.03 16.64 -4.07
CA ILE A 232 5.73 18.08 -3.93
C ILE A 232 4.92 18.39 -2.68
N GLY A 233 4.40 17.37 -1.99
CA GLY A 233 3.57 17.57 -0.81
C GLY A 233 2.76 16.35 -0.42
N TYR A 234 1.78 16.58 0.43
CA TYR A 234 0.80 15.59 0.84
C TYR A 234 -0.59 16.20 0.99
N GLY A 235 -1.60 15.37 1.00
CA GLY A 235 -2.96 15.74 1.31
C GLY A 235 -3.53 14.84 2.42
N ILE A 236 -4.44 15.39 3.22
CA ILE A 236 -5.22 14.62 4.20
C ILE A 236 -6.60 14.36 3.59
N LEU A 237 -7.00 13.09 3.52
CA LEU A 237 -8.29 12.69 2.99
C LEU A 237 -9.42 13.20 3.89
N LYS A 238 -10.44 13.80 3.27
CA LYS A 238 -11.64 14.32 3.95
C LYS A 238 -12.83 13.42 3.74
#